data_79568770fc3c1d2d596220935e514d6b
#
_entry.id   79568770fc3c1d2d596220935e514d6b
#
_cell.length_a   1.000
_cell.length_b   1.000
_cell.length_c   1.000
_cell.angle_alpha   90.00
_cell.angle_beta   90.00
_cell.angle_gamma   90.00
#
_symmetry.space_group_name_H-M   'P 1'
#
loop_
_entity.id
_entity.type
_entity.pdbx_description
1 polymer ?
#
loop_
_entity_poly.entity_id
_entity_poly.type
_entity_poly.pdbx_seq_one_letter_code
_entity_poly.pdbx_strand_id
1 'polypeptide(L)'
;KIKYLEGVLMISSEAFGKLVVKKKWLMLLLGILFTFLWVMGLSGLSMNPDNRIFFSKDNPQLVALEALERTYSRDDNVYMVLAPKNGAVFSPKSLEATRELTERLWQTPFSSRVDSITNFQWTRADGDDVTISDLVEDGDISIEVATNAREIALKEPLIRNLLVNSEATVNGINVNIIMPEDPIASGGATIEIMKFIRDEQKRFAEKWPDIDLYVSGGVPLTLAFTEVSMKDISTLLPITLLVIFIIAGIALRSVLAAFLTAFVAIISVVGMMGASGYMGVIINAVTSNAPMMLLILTIAHCVHIISTQRQQMRNGKNKSDAIAESLRVNLQPVFITSATTSV
;
A
#
# COMPACT_ATOMS: atom_id res chain seq x y z
N LYS A 1 36.93 -0.97 -28.03
CA LYS A 1 36.29 -1.98 -27.14
C LYS A 1 34.76 -2.07 -27.41
N ILE A 2 34.02 -0.96 -27.55
CA ILE A 2 32.55 -0.96 -27.76
C ILE A 2 32.20 -1.68 -29.09
N LYS A 3 32.84 -1.36 -30.20
CA LYS A 3 32.63 -2.03 -31.50
C LYS A 3 32.94 -3.55 -31.49
N TYR A 4 33.88 -3.97 -30.67
CA TYR A 4 34.21 -5.39 -30.53
C TYR A 4 33.13 -6.15 -29.74
N LEU A 5 32.60 -5.51 -28.68
CA LEU A 5 31.47 -6.02 -27.89
C LEU A 5 30.17 -6.08 -28.72
N GLU A 6 29.92 -5.11 -29.56
CA GLU A 6 28.77 -5.08 -30.49
C GLU A 6 28.88 -6.23 -31.50
N GLY A 7 30.06 -6.48 -32.08
CA GLY A 7 30.29 -7.58 -33.01
C GLY A 7 30.11 -8.98 -32.39
N VAL A 8 30.60 -9.19 -31.17
CA VAL A 8 30.44 -10.44 -30.42
C VAL A 8 28.99 -10.69 -30.03
N LEU A 9 28.29 -9.68 -29.57
CA LEU A 9 26.86 -9.75 -29.23
C LEU A 9 25.99 -10.02 -30.47
N MET A 10 26.27 -9.44 -31.61
CA MET A 10 25.54 -9.68 -32.86
C MET A 10 25.74 -11.12 -33.38
N ILE A 11 26.92 -11.65 -33.33
CA ILE A 11 27.20 -13.06 -33.72
C ILE A 11 26.49 -14.00 -32.76
N SER A 12 26.49 -13.71 -31.47
CA SER A 12 25.77 -14.50 -30.45
C SER A 12 24.25 -14.45 -30.67
N SER A 13 23.67 -13.29 -31.03
CA SER A 13 22.22 -13.15 -31.26
C SER A 13 21.74 -13.87 -32.52
N GLU A 14 22.55 -13.95 -33.57
CA GLU A 14 22.24 -14.74 -34.77
C GLU A 14 22.23 -16.25 -34.47
N ALA A 15 23.26 -16.73 -33.78
CA ALA A 15 23.35 -18.12 -33.35
C ALA A 15 22.18 -18.51 -32.44
N PHE A 16 21.81 -17.63 -31.52
CA PHE A 16 20.66 -17.80 -30.64
C PHE A 16 19.34 -17.86 -31.42
N GLY A 17 19.11 -16.96 -32.36
CA GLY A 17 17.91 -16.94 -33.20
C GLY A 17 17.74 -18.26 -33.97
N LYS A 18 18.83 -18.77 -34.60
CA LYS A 18 18.83 -20.05 -35.29
C LYS A 18 18.59 -21.23 -34.35
N LEU A 19 19.15 -21.19 -33.14
CA LEU A 19 18.94 -22.23 -32.11
C LEU A 19 17.47 -22.28 -31.66
N VAL A 20 16.85 -21.12 -31.38
CA VAL A 20 15.43 -21.02 -30.97
C VAL A 20 14.53 -21.64 -32.04
N VAL A 21 14.75 -21.31 -33.32
CA VAL A 21 13.95 -21.85 -34.41
C VAL A 21 14.17 -23.38 -34.56
N LYS A 22 15.42 -23.85 -34.52
CA LYS A 22 15.77 -25.25 -34.65
C LYS A 22 15.21 -26.12 -33.51
N LYS A 23 15.24 -25.58 -32.27
CA LYS A 23 14.82 -26.32 -31.06
C LYS A 23 13.55 -25.69 -30.43
N LYS A 24 12.64 -25.22 -31.24
CA LYS A 24 11.43 -24.47 -30.80
C LYS A 24 10.62 -25.18 -29.71
N TRP A 25 10.41 -26.48 -29.82
CA TRP A 25 9.67 -27.29 -28.84
C TRP A 25 10.41 -27.40 -27.51
N LEU A 26 11.74 -27.53 -27.56
CA LEU A 26 12.59 -27.56 -26.36
C LEU A 26 12.53 -26.18 -25.66
N MET A 27 12.64 -25.09 -26.43
CA MET A 27 12.56 -23.73 -25.87
C MET A 27 11.19 -23.46 -25.25
N LEU A 28 10.11 -23.92 -25.88
CA LEU A 28 8.77 -23.82 -25.32
C LEU A 28 8.64 -24.62 -24.02
N LEU A 29 9.11 -25.85 -24.00
CA LEU A 29 9.10 -26.71 -22.81
C LEU A 29 9.91 -26.08 -21.66
N LEU A 30 11.10 -25.56 -21.94
CA LEU A 30 11.92 -24.87 -20.95
C LEU A 30 11.24 -23.62 -20.42
N GLY A 31 10.57 -22.86 -21.27
CA GLY A 31 9.79 -21.66 -20.85
C GLY A 31 8.64 -22.03 -19.93
N ILE A 32 7.88 -23.10 -20.26
CA ILE A 32 6.79 -23.59 -19.42
C ILE A 32 7.32 -24.10 -18.08
N LEU A 33 8.38 -24.91 -18.09
CA LEU A 33 9.00 -25.44 -16.88
C LEU A 33 9.51 -24.29 -15.98
N PHE A 34 10.19 -23.33 -16.58
CA PHE A 34 10.68 -22.15 -15.87
C PHE A 34 9.54 -21.37 -15.21
N THR A 35 8.47 -21.11 -15.96
CA THR A 35 7.28 -20.43 -15.42
C THR A 35 6.66 -21.23 -14.28
N PHE A 36 6.51 -22.54 -14.45
CA PHE A 36 5.93 -23.40 -13.41
C PHE A 36 6.76 -23.38 -12.12
N LEU A 37 8.07 -23.42 -12.22
CA LEU A 37 8.96 -23.31 -11.06
C LEU A 37 8.77 -21.99 -10.33
N TRP A 38 8.65 -20.88 -11.06
CA TRP A 38 8.43 -19.58 -10.44
C TRP A 38 7.03 -19.41 -9.83
N VAL A 39 5.99 -19.99 -10.44
CA VAL A 39 4.62 -19.97 -9.87
C VAL A 39 4.57 -20.56 -8.46
N MET A 40 5.37 -21.59 -8.18
CA MET A 40 5.43 -22.17 -6.83
C MET A 40 5.93 -21.18 -5.77
N GLY A 41 6.72 -20.19 -6.15
CA GLY A 41 7.20 -19.14 -5.24
C GLY A 41 6.12 -18.14 -4.81
N LEU A 42 4.97 -18.09 -5.48
CA LEU A 42 3.86 -17.17 -5.09
C LEU A 42 3.37 -17.40 -3.66
N SER A 43 3.49 -18.63 -3.15
CA SER A 43 3.13 -18.94 -1.76
C SER A 43 4.02 -18.27 -0.71
N GLY A 44 5.22 -17.82 -1.11
CA GLY A 44 6.16 -17.10 -0.25
C GLY A 44 6.00 -15.57 -0.28
N LEU A 45 5.02 -15.04 -1.02
CA LEU A 45 4.78 -13.60 -1.06
C LEU A 45 4.23 -13.12 0.29
N SER A 46 4.85 -12.08 0.82
CA SER A 46 4.39 -11.36 2.00
C SER A 46 4.23 -9.88 1.69
N MET A 47 3.30 -9.23 2.37
CA MET A 47 3.08 -7.79 2.26
C MET A 47 3.42 -7.14 3.59
N ASN A 48 4.16 -6.04 3.52
CA ASN A 48 4.41 -5.18 4.67
C ASN A 48 3.84 -3.79 4.37
N PRO A 49 2.80 -3.38 5.07
CA PRO A 49 2.20 -2.06 4.90
C PRO A 49 2.97 -0.94 5.63
N ASP A 50 4.08 -1.23 6.31
CA ASP A 50 4.83 -0.26 7.10
C ASP A 50 5.45 0.84 6.21
N ASN A 51 5.11 2.09 6.50
CA ASN A 51 5.58 3.25 5.76
C ASN A 51 7.08 3.55 5.96
N ARG A 52 7.74 2.96 6.94
CA ARG A 52 9.19 3.11 7.20
C ARG A 52 10.04 2.59 6.06
N ILE A 53 9.48 1.70 5.25
CA ILE A 53 10.15 1.15 4.07
C ILE A 53 10.51 2.21 3.01
N PHE A 54 9.89 3.40 3.07
CA PHE A 54 10.26 4.53 2.20
C PHE A 54 11.59 5.17 2.55
N PHE A 55 12.14 4.85 3.74
CA PHE A 55 13.39 5.40 4.20
C PHE A 55 14.52 4.35 4.10
N SER A 56 15.73 4.80 3.77
CA SER A 56 16.92 3.96 3.90
C SER A 56 17.13 3.55 5.36
N LYS A 57 17.58 2.32 5.61
CA LYS A 57 17.89 1.82 6.95
C LYS A 57 18.93 2.68 7.68
N ASP A 58 19.79 3.38 6.93
CA ASP A 58 20.82 4.28 7.45
C ASP A 58 20.33 5.73 7.61
N ASN A 59 19.06 6.00 7.37
CA ASN A 59 18.50 7.34 7.51
C ASN A 59 18.55 7.76 9.00
N PRO A 60 19.24 8.88 9.35
CA PRO A 60 19.43 9.27 10.74
C PRO A 60 18.12 9.50 11.50
N GLN A 61 17.09 10.00 10.82
CA GLN A 61 15.77 10.26 11.41
C GLN A 61 15.04 8.94 11.70
N LEU A 62 15.12 7.96 10.79
CA LEU A 62 14.57 6.63 11.02
C LEU A 62 15.27 5.93 12.19
N VAL A 63 16.59 5.96 12.22
CA VAL A 63 17.38 5.38 13.33
C VAL A 63 17.03 6.03 14.66
N ALA A 64 16.87 7.37 14.70
CA ALA A 64 16.46 8.10 15.90
C ALA A 64 15.03 7.72 16.33
N LEU A 65 14.09 7.61 15.39
CA LEU A 65 12.72 7.18 15.65
C LEU A 65 12.68 5.76 16.22
N GLU A 66 13.39 4.81 15.59
CA GLU A 66 13.47 3.43 16.08
C GLU A 66 14.14 3.31 17.46
N ALA A 67 15.11 4.17 17.76
CA ALA A 67 15.71 4.23 19.09
C ALA A 67 14.73 4.77 20.14
N LEU A 68 13.95 5.80 19.79
CA LEU A 68 12.88 6.34 20.63
C LEU A 68 11.82 5.27 20.94
N GLU A 69 11.36 4.57 19.92
CA GLU A 69 10.33 3.54 20.02
C GLU A 69 10.78 2.32 20.83
N ARG A 70 12.07 1.95 20.75
CA ARG A 70 12.65 0.89 21.61
C ARG A 70 12.71 1.30 23.08
N THR A 71 12.84 2.59 23.36
CA THR A 71 12.97 3.09 24.73
C THR A 71 11.62 3.35 25.38
N TYR A 72 10.65 3.84 24.61
CA TYR A 72 9.34 4.24 25.14
C TYR A 72 8.21 3.30 24.66
N SER A 73 7.75 3.48 23.45
CA SER A 73 6.79 2.60 22.74
C SER A 73 6.59 3.13 21.32
N ARG A 74 6.05 2.29 20.43
CA ARG A 74 5.58 2.76 19.12
C ARG A 74 4.34 3.62 19.30
N ASP A 75 4.30 4.73 18.57
CA ASP A 75 3.14 5.63 18.52
C ASP A 75 2.17 5.21 17.39
N ASP A 76 1.77 3.93 17.41
CA ASP A 76 0.72 3.45 16.53
C ASP A 76 -0.64 3.82 17.13
N ASN A 77 -1.45 4.56 16.38
CA ASN A 77 -2.71 5.05 16.90
C ASN A 77 -3.86 5.01 15.89
N VAL A 78 -5.07 5.07 16.45
CA VAL A 78 -6.28 5.45 15.74
C VAL A 78 -6.78 6.75 16.36
N TYR A 79 -6.95 7.77 15.54
CA TYR A 79 -7.45 9.06 15.98
C TYR A 79 -8.85 9.32 15.41
N MET A 80 -9.85 9.44 16.28
CA MET A 80 -11.23 9.68 15.87
C MET A 80 -11.62 11.12 16.16
N VAL A 81 -12.12 11.83 15.15
CA VAL A 81 -12.52 13.23 15.25
C VAL A 81 -14.03 13.34 15.23
N LEU A 82 -14.59 13.92 16.29
CA LEU A 82 -16.01 14.22 16.41
C LEU A 82 -16.24 15.68 16.02
N ALA A 83 -17.11 15.89 15.04
CA ALA A 83 -17.47 17.21 14.53
C ALA A 83 -18.98 17.43 14.65
N PRO A 84 -19.47 17.99 15.76
CA PRO A 84 -20.88 18.35 15.92
C PRO A 84 -21.30 19.35 14.83
N LYS A 85 -22.39 19.08 14.11
CA LYS A 85 -22.87 19.92 13.01
C LYS A 85 -23.20 21.36 13.41
N ASN A 86 -23.48 21.56 14.67
CA ASN A 86 -23.71 22.90 15.26
C ASN A 86 -22.42 23.55 15.82
N GLY A 87 -21.25 22.86 15.70
CA GLY A 87 -19.97 23.33 16.23
C GLY A 87 -19.87 23.36 17.77
N ALA A 88 -20.80 22.75 18.50
CA ALA A 88 -20.85 22.81 19.96
C ALA A 88 -20.26 21.53 20.60
N VAL A 89 -18.92 21.42 20.64
CA VAL A 89 -18.22 20.33 21.31
C VAL A 89 -18.58 20.24 22.80
N PHE A 90 -18.57 21.38 23.49
CA PHE A 90 -18.88 21.45 24.90
C PHE A 90 -20.39 21.70 25.13
N SER A 91 -21.23 20.86 24.55
CA SER A 91 -22.62 20.70 24.92
C SER A 91 -22.82 19.38 25.67
N PRO A 92 -23.82 19.29 26.58
CA PRO A 92 -24.11 18.03 27.27
C PRO A 92 -24.22 16.83 26.31
N LYS A 93 -24.94 17.02 25.20
CA LYS A 93 -25.12 15.98 24.17
C LYS A 93 -23.80 15.54 23.51
N SER A 94 -22.93 16.49 23.14
CA SER A 94 -21.67 16.18 22.47
C SER A 94 -20.66 15.54 23.42
N LEU A 95 -20.60 15.98 24.67
CA LEU A 95 -19.75 15.37 25.69
C LEU A 95 -20.21 13.96 26.04
N GLU A 96 -21.53 13.72 26.12
CA GLU A 96 -22.08 12.38 26.33
C GLU A 96 -21.74 11.45 25.19
N ALA A 97 -21.86 11.91 23.94
CA ALA A 97 -21.44 11.14 22.76
C ALA A 97 -19.93 10.83 22.78
N THR A 98 -19.10 11.80 23.21
CA THR A 98 -17.65 11.61 23.35
C THR A 98 -17.34 10.60 24.44
N ARG A 99 -17.98 10.68 25.60
CA ARG A 99 -17.81 9.74 26.72
C ARG A 99 -18.16 8.32 26.31
N GLU A 100 -19.34 8.13 25.75
CA GLU A 100 -19.79 6.82 25.29
C GLU A 100 -18.82 6.20 24.26
N LEU A 101 -18.40 6.98 23.29
CA LEU A 101 -17.44 6.50 22.30
C LEU A 101 -16.09 6.18 22.95
N THR A 102 -15.60 7.01 23.87
CA THR A 102 -14.36 6.77 24.62
C THR A 102 -14.39 5.44 25.35
N GLU A 103 -15.47 5.16 26.12
CA GLU A 103 -15.64 3.90 26.83
C GLU A 103 -15.63 2.68 25.91
N ARG A 104 -16.24 2.79 24.76
CA ARG A 104 -16.27 1.72 23.78
C ARG A 104 -14.94 1.49 23.11
N LEU A 105 -14.20 2.55 22.84
CA LEU A 105 -12.88 2.46 22.18
C LEU A 105 -11.82 1.80 23.06
N TRP A 106 -12.04 1.69 24.38
CA TRP A 106 -11.22 0.83 25.26
C TRP A 106 -11.27 -0.65 24.86
N GLN A 107 -12.31 -1.09 24.16
CA GLN A 107 -12.45 -2.47 23.67
C GLN A 107 -11.77 -2.69 22.31
N THR A 108 -11.12 -1.67 21.76
CA THR A 108 -10.37 -1.81 20.50
C THR A 108 -9.27 -2.86 20.69
N PRO A 109 -9.16 -3.84 19.79
CA PRO A 109 -8.09 -4.82 19.85
C PRO A 109 -6.72 -4.13 19.91
N PHE A 110 -5.83 -4.65 20.75
CA PHE A 110 -4.48 -4.12 20.96
C PHE A 110 -4.42 -2.69 21.53
N SER A 111 -5.53 -2.12 22.01
CA SER A 111 -5.49 -0.80 22.64
C SER A 111 -4.78 -0.87 23.98
N SER A 112 -3.93 0.09 24.25
CA SER A 112 -3.22 0.26 25.52
C SER A 112 -3.76 1.44 26.32
N ARG A 113 -4.26 2.45 25.63
CA ARG A 113 -4.78 3.68 26.22
C ARG A 113 -5.73 4.37 25.27
N VAL A 114 -6.74 5.02 25.83
CA VAL A 114 -7.68 5.88 25.10
C VAL A 114 -7.69 7.23 25.78
N ASP A 115 -7.35 8.28 25.05
CA ASP A 115 -7.31 9.66 25.53
C ASP A 115 -8.39 10.48 24.84
N SER A 116 -9.21 11.14 25.62
CA SER A 116 -10.25 12.05 25.17
C SER A 116 -10.42 13.22 26.13
N ILE A 117 -11.21 14.23 25.76
CA ILE A 117 -11.55 15.34 26.66
C ILE A 117 -12.40 14.88 27.86
N THR A 118 -13.08 13.74 27.79
CA THR A 118 -13.95 13.27 28.86
C THR A 118 -13.23 12.51 29.96
N ASN A 119 -12.13 11.80 29.61
CA ASN A 119 -11.33 11.03 30.56
C ASN A 119 -9.94 11.66 30.80
N PHE A 120 -9.75 12.93 30.41
CA PHE A 120 -8.50 13.62 30.68
C PHE A 120 -8.38 13.88 32.19
N GLN A 121 -7.32 13.37 32.80
CA GLN A 121 -7.04 13.57 34.21
C GLN A 121 -6.51 14.98 34.47
N TRP A 122 -7.38 15.85 34.97
CA TRP A 122 -7.04 17.21 35.33
C TRP A 122 -6.56 17.27 36.78
N THR A 123 -5.36 17.78 36.94
CA THR A 123 -4.71 17.93 38.24
C THR A 123 -4.86 19.38 38.68
N ARG A 124 -5.43 19.59 39.87
CA ARG A 124 -5.52 20.93 40.51
C ARG A 124 -4.95 20.92 41.91
N ALA A 125 -4.32 22.02 42.28
CA ALA A 125 -3.90 22.26 43.65
C ALA A 125 -5.03 22.96 44.40
N ASP A 126 -5.42 22.46 45.56
CA ASP A 126 -6.39 23.05 46.47
C ASP A 126 -5.72 23.22 47.83
N GLY A 127 -5.08 24.38 48.04
CA GLY A 127 -4.21 24.62 49.20
C GLY A 127 -2.99 23.71 49.20
N ASP A 128 -2.84 22.89 50.23
CA ASP A 128 -1.76 21.90 50.37
C ASP A 128 -2.07 20.51 49.72
N ASP A 129 -3.32 20.35 49.25
CA ASP A 129 -3.81 19.13 48.64
C ASP A 129 -3.73 19.16 47.11
N VAL A 130 -3.52 17.98 46.49
CA VAL A 130 -3.59 17.81 45.04
C VAL A 130 -4.75 16.88 44.71
N THR A 131 -5.73 17.43 43.99
CA THR A 131 -6.87 16.64 43.51
C THR A 131 -6.70 16.28 42.04
N ILE A 132 -6.89 15.03 41.74
CA ILE A 132 -6.89 14.50 40.35
C ILE A 132 -8.27 13.94 40.08
N SER A 133 -8.95 14.46 39.08
CA SER A 133 -10.25 13.97 38.59
C SER A 133 -10.33 14.05 37.08
N ASP A 134 -11.23 13.28 36.49
CA ASP A 134 -11.50 13.42 35.06
C ASP A 134 -12.10 14.79 34.78
N LEU A 135 -11.78 15.37 33.62
CA LEU A 135 -12.27 16.69 33.22
C LEU A 135 -13.80 16.71 33.14
N VAL A 136 -14.42 15.60 32.76
CA VAL A 136 -15.86 15.39 32.81
C VAL A 136 -16.13 14.19 33.70
N GLU A 137 -16.44 14.50 34.97
CA GLU A 137 -16.71 13.48 35.98
C GLU A 137 -17.93 12.61 35.64
N ASP A 138 -17.99 11.41 36.20
CA ASP A 138 -19.12 10.50 36.03
C ASP A 138 -20.43 11.11 36.50
N GLY A 139 -21.52 10.81 35.81
CA GLY A 139 -22.86 11.30 36.11
C GLY A 139 -23.45 12.16 34.99
N ASP A 140 -24.51 12.89 35.31
CA ASP A 140 -25.21 13.74 34.35
C ASP A 140 -24.38 14.98 33.96
N ILE A 141 -24.19 15.16 32.67
CA ILE A 141 -23.45 16.30 32.12
C ILE A 141 -24.39 17.50 32.05
N SER A 142 -24.30 18.41 33.04
CA SER A 142 -25.01 19.66 33.00
C SER A 142 -24.36 20.71 32.10
N ILE A 143 -25.07 21.78 31.79
CA ILE A 143 -24.51 22.93 31.04
C ILE A 143 -23.33 23.55 31.80
N GLU A 144 -23.39 23.56 33.13
CA GLU A 144 -22.35 24.11 34.00
C GLU A 144 -21.06 23.25 33.89
N VAL A 145 -21.17 21.90 33.96
CA VAL A 145 -20.06 20.96 33.77
C VAL A 145 -19.43 21.17 32.38
N ALA A 146 -20.25 21.29 31.35
CA ALA A 146 -19.79 21.50 29.99
C ALA A 146 -19.04 22.85 29.81
N THR A 147 -19.53 23.90 30.45
CA THR A 147 -18.90 25.22 30.39
C THR A 147 -17.56 25.24 31.13
N ASN A 148 -17.48 24.63 32.30
CA ASN A 148 -16.25 24.51 33.08
C ASN A 148 -15.21 23.66 32.32
N ALA A 149 -15.61 22.53 31.78
CA ALA A 149 -14.75 21.68 30.98
C ALA A 149 -14.17 22.44 29.76
N ARG A 150 -14.96 23.29 29.11
CA ARG A 150 -14.51 24.15 28.01
C ARG A 150 -13.42 25.14 28.44
N GLU A 151 -13.62 25.79 29.56
CA GLU A 151 -12.65 26.78 30.06
C GLU A 151 -11.30 26.15 30.39
N ILE A 152 -11.33 24.97 31.00
CA ILE A 152 -10.13 24.21 31.36
C ILE A 152 -9.45 23.70 30.08
N ALA A 153 -10.20 23.03 29.21
CA ALA A 153 -9.66 22.41 27.99
C ALA A 153 -8.97 23.42 27.05
N LEU A 154 -9.48 24.64 26.96
CA LEU A 154 -8.89 25.68 26.12
C LEU A 154 -7.64 26.33 26.72
N LYS A 155 -7.44 26.20 28.04
CA LYS A 155 -6.25 26.69 28.74
C LYS A 155 -5.17 25.63 28.90
N GLU A 156 -5.55 24.32 28.89
CA GLU A 156 -4.67 23.21 29.14
C GLU A 156 -3.86 22.86 27.87
N PRO A 157 -2.50 23.02 27.89
CA PRO A 157 -1.68 22.75 26.72
C PRO A 157 -1.74 21.31 26.23
N LEU A 158 -2.02 20.35 27.11
CA LEU A 158 -2.11 18.92 26.78
C LEU A 158 -3.45 18.53 26.13
N ILE A 159 -4.43 19.42 26.15
CA ILE A 159 -5.74 19.23 25.51
C ILE A 159 -5.85 20.09 24.24
N ARG A 160 -5.48 21.36 24.37
CA ARG A 160 -5.65 22.34 23.31
C ARG A 160 -4.78 22.00 22.10
N ASN A 161 -5.40 21.90 20.92
CA ASN A 161 -4.81 21.50 19.65
C ASN A 161 -4.31 20.04 19.60
N LEU A 162 -4.57 19.24 20.64
CA LEU A 162 -4.34 17.80 20.65
C LEU A 162 -5.66 17.03 20.68
N LEU A 163 -6.53 17.32 21.66
CA LEU A 163 -7.84 16.68 21.83
C LEU A 163 -9.01 17.60 21.48
N VAL A 164 -8.79 18.91 21.42
CA VAL A 164 -9.80 19.90 20.98
C VAL A 164 -9.11 21.02 20.18
N ASN A 165 -9.74 21.50 19.12
CA ASN A 165 -9.21 22.64 18.38
C ASN A 165 -9.39 23.96 19.14
N SER A 166 -8.61 24.99 18.78
CA SER A 166 -8.64 26.29 19.46
C SER A 166 -10.00 26.98 19.47
N GLU A 167 -10.88 26.65 18.53
CA GLU A 167 -12.22 27.19 18.39
C GLU A 167 -13.26 26.38 19.15
N ALA A 168 -12.89 25.22 19.69
CA ALA A 168 -13.81 24.29 20.39
C ALA A 168 -14.96 23.80 19.50
N THR A 169 -14.72 23.62 18.20
CA THR A 169 -15.71 23.17 17.23
C THR A 169 -15.60 21.69 16.89
N VAL A 170 -14.42 21.09 17.10
CA VAL A 170 -14.16 19.65 16.93
C VAL A 170 -13.31 19.13 18.09
N ASN A 171 -13.55 17.88 18.47
CA ASN A 171 -12.71 17.16 19.44
C ASN A 171 -12.26 15.81 18.92
N GLY A 172 -11.15 15.33 19.47
CA GLY A 172 -10.54 14.06 19.11
C GLY A 172 -10.52 13.05 20.25
N ILE A 173 -10.52 11.79 19.88
CA ILE A 173 -10.24 10.68 20.77
C ILE A 173 -9.03 9.96 20.17
N ASN A 174 -7.96 9.82 20.94
CA ASN A 174 -6.76 9.10 20.53
C ASN A 174 -6.75 7.72 21.17
N VAL A 175 -6.69 6.68 20.35
CA VAL A 175 -6.56 5.29 20.78
C VAL A 175 -5.13 4.85 20.49
N ASN A 176 -4.33 4.68 21.53
CA ASN A 176 -2.97 4.18 21.43
C ASN A 176 -2.98 2.67 21.26
N ILE A 177 -2.29 2.18 20.25
CA ILE A 177 -2.26 0.78 19.87
C ILE A 177 -0.85 0.21 20.08
N ILE A 178 -0.76 -0.98 20.65
CA ILE A 178 0.49 -1.75 20.71
C ILE A 178 0.45 -2.79 19.60
N MET A 179 1.11 -2.46 18.49
CA MET A 179 1.19 -3.36 17.32
C MET A 179 2.17 -4.51 17.57
N PRO A 180 1.86 -5.74 17.08
CA PRO A 180 2.82 -6.84 17.06
C PRO A 180 4.08 -6.48 16.27
N GLU A 181 5.26 -6.95 16.74
CA GLU A 181 6.54 -6.71 16.05
C GLU A 181 6.66 -7.50 14.74
N ASP A 182 6.05 -8.68 14.66
CA ASP A 182 6.05 -9.47 13.45
C ASP A 182 5.20 -8.81 12.35
N PRO A 183 5.75 -8.54 11.16
CA PRO A 183 5.04 -7.84 10.08
C PRO A 183 3.74 -8.51 9.61
N ILE A 184 3.70 -9.85 9.64
CA ILE A 184 2.51 -10.61 9.22
C ILE A 184 1.42 -10.47 10.29
N ALA A 185 1.79 -10.64 11.55
CA ALA A 185 0.88 -10.45 12.69
C ALA A 185 0.38 -9.00 12.77
N SER A 186 1.26 -8.02 12.53
CA SER A 186 0.92 -6.59 12.46
C SER A 186 -0.10 -6.29 11.36
N GLY A 187 0.05 -6.89 10.16
CA GLY A 187 -0.94 -6.79 9.09
C GLY A 187 -2.31 -7.35 9.49
N GLY A 188 -2.34 -8.50 10.16
CA GLY A 188 -3.56 -9.08 10.71
C GLY A 188 -4.22 -8.21 11.76
N ALA A 189 -3.44 -7.70 12.72
CA ALA A 189 -3.90 -6.78 13.77
C ALA A 189 -4.49 -5.49 13.17
N THR A 190 -3.85 -4.91 12.16
CA THR A 190 -4.35 -3.72 11.45
C THR A 190 -5.76 -3.95 10.89
N ILE A 191 -6.01 -5.11 10.27
CA ILE A 191 -7.33 -5.46 9.72
C ILE A 191 -8.36 -5.63 10.84
N GLU A 192 -8.00 -6.30 11.94
CA GLU A 192 -8.88 -6.53 13.08
C GLU A 192 -9.28 -5.21 13.76
N ILE A 193 -8.30 -4.35 14.06
CA ILE A 193 -8.51 -3.01 14.64
C ILE A 193 -9.46 -2.21 13.76
N MET A 194 -9.16 -2.12 12.47
CA MET A 194 -9.94 -1.27 11.57
C MET A 194 -11.34 -1.81 11.29
N LYS A 195 -11.54 -3.12 11.39
CA LYS A 195 -12.88 -3.70 11.37
C LYS A 195 -13.69 -3.22 12.58
N PHE A 196 -13.14 -3.31 13.77
CA PHE A 196 -13.77 -2.82 14.99
C PHE A 196 -14.10 -1.31 14.89
N ILE A 197 -13.13 -0.49 14.49
CA ILE A 197 -13.31 0.96 14.33
C ILE A 197 -14.41 1.31 13.32
N ARG A 198 -14.48 0.61 12.18
CA ARG A 198 -15.52 0.83 11.17
C ARG A 198 -16.91 0.42 11.66
N ASP A 199 -17.00 -0.63 12.47
CA ASP A 199 -18.27 -1.05 13.07
C ASP A 199 -18.73 -0.05 14.14
N GLU A 200 -17.81 0.48 14.97
CA GLU A 200 -18.11 1.55 15.91
C GLU A 200 -18.49 2.88 15.21
N GLN A 201 -17.83 3.21 14.11
CA GLN A 201 -18.19 4.38 13.31
C GLN A 201 -19.62 4.31 12.76
N LYS A 202 -20.05 3.14 12.25
CA LYS A 202 -21.43 2.95 11.78
C LYS A 202 -22.44 3.10 12.93
N ARG A 203 -22.17 2.42 14.04
CA ARG A 203 -23.03 2.46 15.21
C ARG A 203 -23.14 3.89 15.79
N PHE A 204 -22.02 4.61 15.85
CA PHE A 204 -22.00 6.00 16.28
C PHE A 204 -22.86 6.88 15.36
N ALA A 205 -22.73 6.75 14.06
CA ALA A 205 -23.52 7.50 13.08
C ALA A 205 -25.03 7.24 13.19
N GLU A 206 -25.44 6.00 13.51
CA GLU A 206 -26.85 5.67 13.74
C GLU A 206 -27.40 6.30 15.00
N LYS A 207 -26.63 6.34 16.10
CA LYS A 207 -27.06 6.86 17.39
C LYS A 207 -26.96 8.38 17.49
N TRP A 208 -25.91 8.95 16.89
CA TRP A 208 -25.56 10.37 16.98
C TRP A 208 -25.51 11.05 15.61
N PRO A 209 -26.61 11.11 14.85
CA PRO A 209 -26.61 11.58 13.45
C PRO A 209 -26.28 13.08 13.29
N ASP A 210 -26.28 13.84 14.40
CA ASP A 210 -25.92 15.26 14.43
C ASP A 210 -24.41 15.50 14.62
N ILE A 211 -23.61 14.43 14.77
CA ILE A 211 -22.16 14.52 14.96
C ILE A 211 -21.48 13.69 13.89
N ASP A 212 -20.72 14.34 13.02
CA ASP A 212 -19.93 13.65 12.03
C ASP A 212 -18.68 13.05 12.68
N LEU A 213 -18.34 11.79 12.33
CA LEU A 213 -17.23 11.06 12.89
C LEU A 213 -16.22 10.71 11.79
N TYR A 214 -14.99 11.23 11.91
CA TYR A 214 -13.89 10.97 11.01
C TYR A 214 -12.83 10.13 11.68
N VAL A 215 -12.11 9.32 10.88
CA VAL A 215 -11.05 8.43 11.36
C VAL A 215 -9.73 8.79 10.69
N SER A 216 -8.67 8.92 11.48
CA SER A 216 -7.31 9.21 11.06
C SER A 216 -6.31 8.44 11.96
N GLY A 217 -5.03 8.64 11.77
CA GLY A 217 -3.98 8.01 12.59
C GLY A 217 -3.09 7.05 11.80
N GLY A 218 -2.08 6.50 12.45
CA GLY A 218 -1.08 5.63 11.81
C GLY A 218 -1.68 4.32 11.29
N VAL A 219 -2.51 3.67 12.11
CA VAL A 219 -3.15 2.39 11.76
C VAL A 219 -4.13 2.54 10.60
N PRO A 220 -5.08 3.50 10.59
CA PRO A 220 -5.94 3.76 9.44
C PRO A 220 -5.19 4.10 8.16
N LEU A 221 -4.12 4.90 8.26
CA LEU A 221 -3.29 5.27 7.12
C LEU A 221 -2.63 4.05 6.48
N THR A 222 -2.06 3.19 7.31
CA THR A 222 -1.42 1.94 6.88
C THR A 222 -2.40 1.03 6.14
N LEU A 223 -3.63 0.86 6.67
CA LEU A 223 -4.65 0.07 5.98
C LEU A 223 -5.09 0.73 4.68
N ALA A 224 -5.26 2.06 4.65
CA ALA A 224 -5.66 2.78 3.45
C ALA A 224 -4.66 2.59 2.29
N PHE A 225 -3.36 2.63 2.56
CA PHE A 225 -2.33 2.31 1.56
C PHE A 225 -2.48 0.89 1.01
N THR A 226 -2.73 -0.07 1.88
CA THR A 226 -2.94 -1.48 1.47
C THR A 226 -4.20 -1.63 0.62
N GLU A 227 -5.31 -1.04 1.05
CA GLU A 227 -6.60 -1.10 0.34
C GLU A 227 -6.52 -0.42 -1.04
N VAL A 228 -5.88 0.76 -1.13
CA VAL A 228 -5.66 1.47 -2.40
C VAL A 228 -4.78 0.64 -3.33
N SER A 229 -3.67 0.09 -2.83
CA SER A 229 -2.79 -0.76 -3.64
C SER A 229 -3.50 -2.00 -4.17
N MET A 230 -4.31 -2.67 -3.34
CA MET A 230 -5.11 -3.82 -3.76
C MET A 230 -6.20 -3.44 -4.78
N LYS A 231 -6.83 -2.27 -4.60
CA LYS A 231 -7.80 -1.74 -5.55
C LYS A 231 -7.14 -1.43 -6.88
N ASP A 232 -5.96 -0.85 -6.88
CA ASP A 232 -5.20 -0.56 -8.10
C ASP A 232 -4.83 -1.85 -8.84
N ILE A 233 -4.33 -2.85 -8.14
CA ILE A 233 -4.03 -4.16 -8.74
C ILE A 233 -5.32 -4.79 -9.33
N SER A 234 -6.43 -4.73 -8.63
CA SER A 234 -7.67 -5.37 -9.06
C SER A 234 -8.41 -4.64 -10.17
N THR A 235 -8.21 -3.32 -10.31
CA THR A 235 -8.93 -2.48 -11.30
C THR A 235 -8.01 -1.97 -12.40
N LEU A 236 -6.88 -1.34 -12.07
CA LEU A 236 -6.01 -0.73 -13.06
C LEU A 236 -5.25 -1.76 -13.89
N LEU A 237 -4.83 -2.87 -13.29
CA LEU A 237 -4.08 -3.90 -14.04
C LEU A 237 -4.94 -4.56 -15.13
N PRO A 238 -6.18 -5.02 -14.89
CA PRO A 238 -7.05 -5.51 -15.96
C PRO A 238 -7.39 -4.48 -17.03
N ILE A 239 -7.65 -3.21 -16.63
CA ILE A 239 -7.93 -2.14 -17.58
C ILE A 239 -6.70 -1.88 -18.45
N THR A 240 -5.53 -1.79 -17.86
CA THR A 240 -4.26 -1.61 -18.59
C THR A 240 -4.02 -2.76 -19.56
N LEU A 241 -4.23 -4.00 -19.14
CA LEU A 241 -4.15 -5.18 -20.02
C LEU A 241 -5.10 -5.07 -21.21
N LEU A 242 -6.34 -4.66 -20.98
CA LEU A 242 -7.34 -4.50 -22.04
C LEU A 242 -6.91 -3.41 -23.04
N VAL A 243 -6.50 -2.24 -22.56
CA VAL A 243 -6.06 -1.12 -23.40
C VAL A 243 -4.85 -1.55 -24.24
N ILE A 244 -3.87 -2.19 -23.62
CA ILE A 244 -2.67 -2.65 -24.31
C ILE A 244 -3.00 -3.75 -25.32
N PHE A 245 -3.93 -4.67 -24.99
CA PHE A 245 -4.40 -5.69 -25.92
C PHE A 245 -5.01 -5.06 -27.18
N ILE A 246 -5.83 -4.04 -27.02
CA ILE A 246 -6.44 -3.29 -28.15
C ILE A 246 -5.35 -2.60 -28.99
N ILE A 247 -4.45 -1.87 -28.34
CA ILE A 247 -3.36 -1.15 -29.02
C ILE A 247 -2.43 -2.13 -29.75
N ALA A 248 -2.04 -3.24 -29.11
CA ALA A 248 -1.23 -4.27 -29.72
C ALA A 248 -1.95 -4.96 -30.90
N GLY A 249 -3.25 -5.19 -30.78
CA GLY A 249 -4.09 -5.74 -31.86
C GLY A 249 -4.11 -4.84 -33.10
N ILE A 250 -4.26 -3.54 -32.90
CA ILE A 250 -4.23 -2.53 -33.97
C ILE A 250 -2.82 -2.44 -34.59
N ALA A 251 -1.80 -2.28 -33.76
CA ALA A 251 -0.41 -2.13 -34.19
C ALA A 251 0.08 -3.37 -34.95
N LEU A 252 -0.22 -4.54 -34.43
CA LEU A 252 0.16 -5.81 -35.03
C LEU A 252 -0.85 -6.29 -36.12
N ARG A 253 -1.97 -5.63 -36.28
CA ARG A 253 -3.04 -6.03 -37.22
C ARG A 253 -3.40 -7.51 -37.11
N SER A 254 -3.45 -8.06 -35.88
CA SER A 254 -3.73 -9.47 -35.63
C SER A 254 -4.13 -9.71 -34.17
N VAL A 255 -5.32 -10.20 -33.99
CA VAL A 255 -5.86 -10.57 -32.66
C VAL A 255 -5.04 -11.69 -32.02
N LEU A 256 -4.60 -12.67 -32.78
CA LEU A 256 -3.77 -13.77 -32.28
C LEU A 256 -2.43 -13.27 -31.75
N ALA A 257 -1.77 -12.34 -32.45
CA ALA A 257 -0.51 -11.76 -32.00
C ALA A 257 -0.68 -10.93 -30.72
N ALA A 258 -1.77 -10.17 -30.65
CA ALA A 258 -2.12 -9.43 -29.43
C ALA A 258 -2.37 -10.37 -28.25
N PHE A 259 -3.12 -11.46 -28.48
CA PHE A 259 -3.38 -12.47 -27.43
C PHE A 259 -2.07 -13.12 -26.92
N LEU A 260 -1.19 -13.53 -27.83
CA LEU A 260 0.11 -14.10 -27.46
C LEU A 260 0.98 -13.10 -26.70
N THR A 261 0.96 -11.83 -27.09
CA THR A 261 1.67 -10.75 -26.39
C THR A 261 1.13 -10.57 -24.96
N ALA A 262 -0.20 -10.50 -24.79
CA ALA A 262 -0.83 -10.38 -23.48
C ALA A 262 -0.54 -11.62 -22.61
N PHE A 263 -0.59 -12.81 -23.18
CA PHE A 263 -0.27 -14.06 -22.49
C PHE A 263 1.17 -14.10 -21.98
N VAL A 264 2.14 -13.73 -22.81
CA VAL A 264 3.56 -13.64 -22.40
C VAL A 264 3.74 -12.59 -21.28
N ALA A 265 3.04 -11.45 -21.38
CA ALA A 265 3.12 -10.41 -20.36
C ALA A 265 2.58 -10.89 -19.01
N ILE A 266 1.45 -11.59 -18.98
CA ILE A 266 0.89 -12.19 -17.76
C ILE A 266 1.86 -13.20 -17.15
N ILE A 267 2.41 -14.10 -17.96
CA ILE A 267 3.40 -15.10 -17.50
C ILE A 267 4.64 -14.40 -16.91
N SER A 268 5.10 -13.31 -17.52
CA SER A 268 6.26 -12.57 -17.02
C SER A 268 5.98 -11.93 -15.66
N VAL A 269 4.79 -11.35 -15.46
CA VAL A 269 4.37 -10.79 -14.17
C VAL A 269 4.27 -11.87 -13.11
N VAL A 270 3.63 -12.99 -13.42
CA VAL A 270 3.50 -14.14 -12.50
C VAL A 270 4.87 -14.70 -12.15
N GLY A 271 5.77 -14.80 -13.13
CA GLY A 271 7.15 -15.25 -12.93
C GLY A 271 7.94 -14.31 -12.01
N MET A 272 7.82 -12.99 -12.20
CA MET A 272 8.46 -12.00 -11.34
C MET A 272 7.93 -12.09 -9.90
N MET A 273 6.61 -12.16 -9.73
CA MET A 273 6.01 -12.26 -8.39
C MET A 273 6.45 -13.55 -7.68
N GLY A 274 6.51 -14.68 -8.41
CA GLY A 274 7.01 -15.92 -7.86
C GLY A 274 8.50 -15.86 -7.49
N ALA A 275 9.33 -15.22 -8.33
CA ALA A 275 10.73 -14.95 -8.00
C ALA A 275 10.87 -14.13 -6.72
N SER A 276 10.06 -13.07 -6.59
CA SER A 276 10.02 -12.22 -5.39
C SER A 276 9.66 -13.04 -4.14
N GLY A 277 8.70 -13.97 -4.24
CA GLY A 277 8.34 -14.87 -3.14
C GLY A 277 9.47 -15.79 -2.72
N TYR A 278 10.21 -16.41 -3.68
CA TYR A 278 11.38 -17.22 -3.35
C TYR A 278 12.53 -16.41 -2.71
N MET A 279 12.71 -15.18 -3.15
CA MET A 279 13.76 -14.30 -2.61
C MET A 279 13.37 -13.66 -1.28
N GLY A 280 12.15 -13.91 -0.77
CA GLY A 280 11.63 -13.27 0.43
C GLY A 280 11.46 -11.75 0.29
N VAL A 281 11.27 -11.27 -0.94
CA VAL A 281 11.01 -9.85 -1.18
C VAL A 281 9.62 -9.51 -0.71
N ILE A 282 9.55 -8.58 0.24
CA ILE A 282 8.30 -8.12 0.82
C ILE A 282 7.66 -7.09 -0.12
N ILE A 283 6.42 -7.33 -0.50
CA ILE A 283 5.63 -6.37 -1.29
C ILE A 283 5.18 -5.24 -0.38
N ASN A 284 5.39 -4.01 -0.82
CA ASN A 284 4.99 -2.79 -0.14
C ASN A 284 4.32 -1.82 -1.14
N ALA A 285 3.88 -0.66 -0.69
CA ALA A 285 3.21 0.33 -1.52
C ALA A 285 4.06 0.78 -2.75
N VAL A 286 5.41 0.78 -2.64
CA VAL A 286 6.30 1.13 -3.75
C VAL A 286 6.40 -0.02 -4.75
N THR A 287 6.71 -1.22 -4.24
CA THR A 287 6.94 -2.40 -5.09
C THR A 287 5.66 -2.96 -5.70
N SER A 288 4.50 -2.59 -5.19
CA SER A 288 3.18 -2.98 -5.74
C SER A 288 2.96 -2.51 -7.19
N ASN A 289 3.68 -1.48 -7.64
CA ASN A 289 3.64 -1.00 -9.02
C ASN A 289 4.56 -1.78 -9.98
N ALA A 290 5.50 -2.59 -9.48
CA ALA A 290 6.44 -3.33 -10.29
C ALA A 290 5.78 -4.29 -11.33
N PRO A 291 4.68 -5.00 -11.00
CA PRO A 291 3.95 -5.83 -11.98
C PRO A 291 3.47 -5.03 -13.18
N MET A 292 2.95 -3.83 -12.98
CA MET A 292 2.45 -2.96 -14.05
C MET A 292 3.60 -2.48 -14.96
N MET A 293 4.73 -2.09 -14.37
CA MET A 293 5.91 -1.67 -15.11
C MET A 293 6.46 -2.81 -15.97
N LEU A 294 6.57 -4.01 -15.41
CA LEU A 294 7.03 -5.19 -16.14
C LEU A 294 6.08 -5.57 -17.28
N LEU A 295 4.78 -5.45 -17.06
CA LEU A 295 3.76 -5.72 -18.06
C LEU A 295 3.95 -4.82 -19.29
N ILE A 296 4.08 -3.52 -19.08
CA ILE A 296 4.28 -2.53 -20.16
C ILE A 296 5.58 -2.83 -20.93
N LEU A 297 6.69 -3.09 -20.21
CA LEU A 297 7.97 -3.38 -20.81
C LEU A 297 7.93 -4.68 -21.64
N THR A 298 7.34 -5.74 -21.10
CA THR A 298 7.23 -7.04 -21.81
C THR A 298 6.41 -6.89 -23.10
N ILE A 299 5.33 -6.13 -23.06
CA ILE A 299 4.50 -5.91 -24.25
C ILE A 299 5.25 -5.12 -25.31
N ALA A 300 5.98 -4.07 -24.93
CA ALA A 300 6.83 -3.32 -25.86
C ALA A 300 7.83 -4.24 -26.55
N HIS A 301 8.51 -5.11 -25.81
CA HIS A 301 9.44 -6.09 -26.38
C HIS A 301 8.76 -7.08 -27.34
N CYS A 302 7.60 -7.61 -26.97
CA CYS A 302 6.84 -8.52 -27.84
C CYS A 302 6.39 -7.83 -29.14
N VAL A 303 5.91 -6.59 -29.08
CA VAL A 303 5.51 -5.81 -30.23
C VAL A 303 6.70 -5.60 -31.17
N HIS A 304 7.87 -5.21 -30.66
CA HIS A 304 9.08 -5.07 -31.47
C HIS A 304 9.49 -6.36 -32.16
N ILE A 305 9.53 -7.47 -31.46
CA ILE A 305 9.89 -8.77 -32.02
C ILE A 305 8.90 -9.20 -33.12
N ILE A 306 7.60 -9.10 -32.83
CA ILE A 306 6.56 -9.55 -33.78
C ILE A 306 6.49 -8.62 -35.01
N SER A 307 6.64 -7.31 -34.83
CA SER A 307 6.61 -6.35 -35.94
C SER A 307 7.81 -6.55 -36.88
N THR A 308 9.01 -6.74 -36.32
CA THR A 308 10.21 -7.05 -37.13
C THR A 308 10.06 -8.38 -37.87
N GLN A 309 9.57 -9.43 -37.22
CA GLN A 309 9.29 -10.69 -37.87
C GLN A 309 8.35 -10.52 -39.07
N ARG A 310 7.25 -9.79 -38.91
CA ARG A 310 6.28 -9.54 -39.98
C ARG A 310 6.86 -8.73 -41.13
N GLN A 311 7.70 -7.74 -40.81
CA GLN A 311 8.41 -6.97 -41.83
C GLN A 311 9.33 -7.88 -42.66
N GLN A 312 10.07 -8.78 -42.00
CA GLN A 312 10.97 -9.72 -42.72
C GLN A 312 10.17 -10.70 -43.59
N MET A 313 8.99 -11.14 -43.14
CA MET A 313 8.11 -11.98 -43.98
C MET A 313 7.58 -11.20 -45.19
N ARG A 314 7.24 -9.91 -45.07
CA ARG A 314 6.88 -9.05 -46.21
C ARG A 314 8.00 -8.84 -47.18
N ASN A 315 9.23 -8.86 -46.69
CA ASN A 315 10.45 -8.79 -47.53
C ASN A 315 10.82 -10.14 -48.18
N GLY A 316 9.92 -11.14 -48.11
CA GLY A 316 10.07 -12.41 -48.81
C GLY A 316 10.77 -13.51 -48.01
N LYS A 317 11.20 -13.30 -46.76
CA LYS A 317 11.77 -14.35 -45.92
C LYS A 317 10.68 -15.37 -45.48
N ASN A 318 11.07 -16.65 -45.41
CA ASN A 318 10.20 -17.65 -44.82
C ASN A 318 10.05 -17.45 -43.31
N LYS A 319 9.06 -18.08 -42.68
CA LYS A 319 8.72 -17.90 -41.25
C LYS A 319 9.92 -18.15 -40.32
N SER A 320 10.71 -19.16 -40.56
CA SER A 320 11.86 -19.55 -39.73
C SER A 320 12.96 -18.50 -39.79
N ASP A 321 13.30 -18.05 -41.00
CA ASP A 321 14.36 -17.06 -41.21
C ASP A 321 13.89 -15.67 -40.72
N ALA A 322 12.60 -15.35 -40.84
CA ALA A 322 12.03 -14.09 -40.33
C ALA A 322 12.08 -14.05 -38.79
N ILE A 323 11.82 -15.16 -38.09
CA ILE A 323 11.96 -15.25 -36.64
C ILE A 323 13.43 -15.11 -36.22
N ALA A 324 14.34 -15.88 -36.84
CA ALA A 324 15.75 -15.79 -36.53
C ALA A 324 16.31 -14.37 -36.70
N GLU A 325 15.94 -13.72 -37.80
CA GLU A 325 16.35 -12.33 -38.06
C GLU A 325 15.72 -11.34 -37.07
N SER A 326 14.43 -11.49 -36.72
CA SER A 326 13.78 -10.67 -35.70
C SER A 326 14.50 -10.76 -34.35
N LEU A 327 14.87 -11.96 -33.93
CA LEU A 327 15.63 -12.17 -32.69
C LEU A 327 17.04 -11.56 -32.81
N ARG A 328 17.72 -11.72 -33.95
CA ARG A 328 19.03 -11.11 -34.17
C ARG A 328 19.01 -9.59 -33.98
N VAL A 329 17.99 -8.90 -34.51
CA VAL A 329 17.89 -7.45 -34.47
C VAL A 329 17.45 -6.95 -33.09
N ASN A 330 16.52 -7.65 -32.44
CA ASN A 330 15.87 -7.14 -31.21
C ASN A 330 16.51 -7.65 -29.92
N LEU A 331 17.30 -8.74 -29.93
CA LEU A 331 17.82 -9.32 -28.69
C LEU A 331 18.71 -8.37 -27.90
N GLN A 332 19.60 -7.64 -28.57
CA GLN A 332 20.49 -6.69 -27.92
C GLN A 332 19.73 -5.47 -27.33
N PRO A 333 18.86 -4.78 -28.08
CA PRO A 333 18.05 -3.70 -27.53
C PRO A 333 17.18 -4.15 -26.33
N VAL A 334 16.53 -5.32 -26.43
CA VAL A 334 15.70 -5.89 -25.36
C VAL A 334 16.54 -6.17 -24.13
N PHE A 335 17.73 -6.79 -24.30
CA PHE A 335 18.63 -7.05 -23.17
C PHE A 335 19.11 -5.76 -22.50
N ILE A 336 19.54 -4.75 -23.28
CA ILE A 336 20.01 -3.49 -22.72
C ILE A 336 18.88 -2.76 -21.99
N THR A 337 17.67 -2.69 -22.57
CA THR A 337 16.52 -2.07 -21.93
C THR A 337 16.16 -2.78 -20.62
N SER A 338 16.13 -4.11 -20.64
CA SER A 338 15.84 -4.88 -19.42
C SER A 338 16.92 -4.66 -18.35
N ALA A 339 18.20 -4.69 -18.74
CA ALA A 339 19.30 -4.46 -17.79
C ALA A 339 19.31 -3.07 -17.19
N THR A 340 19.03 -2.02 -17.99
CA THR A 340 18.97 -0.64 -17.50
C THR A 340 17.73 -0.34 -16.65
N THR A 341 16.67 -1.12 -16.81
CA THR A 341 15.46 -0.96 -15.97
C THR A 341 15.57 -1.73 -14.64
N SER A 342 16.53 -2.69 -14.56
CA SER A 342 16.75 -3.50 -13.36
C SER A 342 17.73 -2.86 -12.36
N VAL A 343 18.35 -1.72 -12.72
CA VAL A 343 19.25 -0.92 -11.87
C VAL A 343 18.49 0.27 -11.31
#